data_a0520dfc8f31ca3eb7512d6394b81ece
#
_entry.id   a0520dfc8f31ca3eb7512d6394b81ece
#
_cell.length_a   1.000
_cell.length_b   1.000
_cell.length_c   1.000
_cell.angle_alpha   90.00
_cell.angle_beta   90.00
_cell.angle_gamma   90.00
#
_symmetry.space_group_name_H-M   'P 1'
#
loop_
_entity.id
_entity.type
_entity.pdbx_description
1 polymer ?
#
loop_
_entity_poly.entity_id
_entity_poly.type
_entity_poly.pdbx_seq_one_letter_code
_entity_poly.pdbx_strand_id
1 'polypeptide(L)'
;MTTVTQVNLTCDVCGDTDDVKTRTFGLDGQAFEIDLCRKDGDALGQVAARYILQARKVTAKRRRRPREGAKTSRSPRRKGIYVYGILPADIEVAGGIPGVGEHPGLLRDVRCDGLAALISEVDSSGRLGSPDDLRTHREILDATAAEVPVLPLRFGTVLASEDAVAKDLLAARHDEFTAALDRLEGRTEFQVKGRYVTDAVPGEGQLEEDTRALRQATEGQCVASVALEPAHEQAAVHVAFLVAADQEPGLERAVEDLAREWAGRIDVELLGPMAAYNFTLGRTPAG
;
A
#
# COMPACT_ATOMS: atom_id res chain seq x y z
N MET A 1 4.55 43.04 -20.53
CA MET A 1 4.91 41.73 -21.12
C MET A 1 4.63 40.68 -20.08
N THR A 2 3.53 39.96 -20.22
CA THR A 2 3.12 38.92 -19.28
C THR A 2 3.74 37.59 -19.73
N THR A 3 4.71 37.11 -18.98
CA THR A 3 5.36 35.82 -19.25
C THR A 3 4.39 34.70 -18.89
N VAL A 4 3.82 34.04 -19.89
CA VAL A 4 3.04 32.81 -19.70
C VAL A 4 4.02 31.70 -19.45
N THR A 5 4.10 31.21 -18.21
CA THR A 5 4.87 30.01 -17.86
C THR A 5 4.08 28.81 -18.38
N GLN A 6 4.53 28.22 -19.48
CA GLN A 6 3.98 26.97 -20.01
C GLN A 6 4.42 25.84 -19.06
N VAL A 7 3.50 25.28 -18.28
CA VAL A 7 3.75 24.08 -17.48
C VAL A 7 3.73 22.89 -18.46
N ASN A 8 4.89 22.34 -18.77
CA ASN A 8 4.97 21.09 -19.54
C ASN A 8 4.56 19.94 -18.62
N LEU A 9 3.41 19.34 -18.89
CA LEU A 9 2.96 18.13 -18.22
C LEU A 9 3.80 16.94 -18.71
N THR A 10 4.08 16.02 -17.80
CA THR A 10 4.79 14.76 -18.07
C THR A 10 3.84 13.61 -17.80
N CYS A 11 3.83 12.59 -18.64
CA CYS A 11 2.99 11.40 -18.43
C CYS A 11 3.45 10.64 -17.18
N ASP A 12 2.54 10.44 -16.25
CA ASP A 12 2.81 9.75 -14.98
C ASP A 12 3.16 8.26 -15.14
N VAL A 13 2.88 7.68 -16.33
CA VAL A 13 3.10 6.26 -16.61
C VAL A 13 4.42 6.01 -17.35
N CYS A 14 4.69 6.75 -18.43
CA CYS A 14 5.86 6.50 -19.29
C CYS A 14 6.89 7.62 -19.31
N GLY A 15 6.61 8.76 -18.64
CA GLY A 15 7.52 9.91 -18.63
C GLY A 15 7.55 10.74 -19.91
N ASP A 16 6.72 10.43 -20.92
CA ASP A 16 6.60 11.18 -22.16
C ASP A 16 6.01 12.57 -21.90
N THR A 17 6.42 13.56 -22.69
CA THR A 17 5.96 14.95 -22.60
C THR A 17 5.08 15.37 -23.78
N ASP A 18 4.85 14.47 -24.75
CA ASP A 18 4.08 14.78 -25.96
C ASP A 18 2.58 14.49 -25.77
N ASP A 19 1.74 15.47 -26.13
CA ASP A 19 0.25 15.44 -26.00
C ASP A 19 -0.26 14.87 -24.66
N VAL A 20 0.37 15.30 -23.56
CA VAL A 20 -0.03 14.91 -22.19
C VAL A 20 -1.26 15.67 -21.75
N LYS A 21 -2.25 14.97 -21.20
CA LYS A 21 -3.51 15.52 -20.70
C LYS A 21 -3.86 14.95 -19.34
N THR A 22 -4.25 15.83 -18.43
CA THR A 22 -4.81 15.41 -17.15
C THR A 22 -6.15 14.70 -17.36
N ARG A 23 -6.27 13.49 -16.85
CA ARG A 23 -7.49 12.68 -16.86
C ARG A 23 -8.02 12.54 -15.45
N THR A 24 -9.33 12.66 -15.28
CA THR A 24 -10.00 12.43 -14.00
C THR A 24 -10.85 11.18 -14.08
N PHE A 25 -10.74 10.30 -13.11
CA PHE A 25 -11.62 9.14 -12.96
C PHE A 25 -12.04 8.97 -11.51
N GLY A 26 -13.15 8.27 -11.29
CA GLY A 26 -13.70 8.02 -9.96
C GLY A 26 -13.79 6.52 -9.68
N LEU A 27 -13.36 6.11 -8.48
CA LEU A 27 -13.51 4.76 -7.98
C LEU A 27 -13.93 4.84 -6.51
N ASP A 28 -14.99 4.11 -6.14
CA ASP A 28 -15.51 4.02 -4.77
C ASP A 28 -15.79 5.39 -4.10
N GLY A 29 -16.28 6.35 -4.91
CA GLY A 29 -16.61 7.69 -4.44
C GLY A 29 -15.41 8.65 -4.35
N GLN A 30 -14.22 8.20 -4.68
CA GLN A 30 -13.00 9.02 -4.78
C GLN A 30 -12.78 9.46 -6.23
N ALA A 31 -12.25 10.68 -6.40
CA ALA A 31 -11.83 11.20 -7.69
C ALA A 31 -10.30 11.21 -7.75
N PHE A 32 -9.75 10.70 -8.83
CA PHE A 32 -8.32 10.64 -9.09
C PHE A 32 -8.00 11.48 -10.33
N GLU A 33 -6.83 12.12 -10.34
CA GLU A 33 -6.28 12.81 -11.49
C GLU A 33 -4.94 12.16 -11.84
N ILE A 34 -4.68 11.99 -13.13
CA ILE A 34 -3.45 11.42 -13.67
C ILE A 34 -3.13 12.10 -14.99
N ASP A 35 -1.88 12.44 -15.20
CA ASP A 35 -1.39 13.03 -16.44
C ASP A 35 -0.93 11.92 -17.39
N LEU A 36 -1.59 11.78 -18.53
CA LEU A 36 -1.33 10.71 -19.49
C LEU A 36 -1.03 11.27 -20.89
N CYS A 37 0.00 10.75 -21.52
CA CYS A 37 0.22 10.92 -22.96
C CYS A 37 -0.93 10.27 -23.75
N ARG A 38 -0.97 10.49 -25.06
CA ARG A 38 -2.03 9.95 -25.90
C ARG A 38 -2.10 8.43 -25.83
N LYS A 39 -0.96 7.75 -25.89
CA LYS A 39 -0.86 6.27 -25.87
C LYS A 39 -1.46 5.68 -24.58
N ASP A 40 -1.01 6.18 -23.43
CA ASP A 40 -1.45 5.66 -22.13
C ASP A 40 -2.88 6.07 -21.79
N GLY A 41 -3.31 7.25 -22.26
CA GLY A 41 -4.70 7.70 -22.19
C GLY A 41 -5.66 6.83 -22.99
N ASP A 42 -5.26 6.39 -24.18
CA ASP A 42 -6.05 5.47 -25.03
C ASP A 42 -6.09 4.07 -24.41
N ALA A 43 -4.97 3.58 -23.86
CA ALA A 43 -4.91 2.30 -23.14
C ALA A 43 -5.86 2.28 -21.93
N LEU A 44 -5.83 3.32 -21.09
CA LEU A 44 -6.78 3.48 -19.98
C LEU A 44 -8.23 3.49 -20.47
N GLY A 45 -8.50 4.20 -21.59
CA GLY A 45 -9.82 4.26 -22.22
C GLY A 45 -10.31 2.89 -22.68
N GLN A 46 -9.45 2.06 -23.27
CA GLN A 46 -9.79 0.70 -23.71
C GLN A 46 -10.13 -0.22 -22.54
N VAL A 47 -9.33 -0.20 -21.48
CA VAL A 47 -9.61 -1.00 -20.27
C VAL A 47 -10.92 -0.56 -19.62
N ALA A 48 -11.16 0.74 -19.53
CA ALA A 48 -12.37 1.30 -18.92
C ALA A 48 -13.63 1.10 -19.78
N ALA A 49 -13.52 1.01 -21.10
CA ALA A 49 -14.66 1.01 -22.04
C ALA A 49 -15.71 -0.07 -21.72
N ARG A 50 -15.27 -1.30 -21.41
CA ARG A 50 -16.17 -2.42 -21.07
C ARG A 50 -17.00 -2.16 -19.80
N TYR A 51 -16.44 -1.41 -18.85
CA TYR A 51 -17.13 -1.04 -17.61
C TYR A 51 -18.03 0.17 -17.82
N ILE A 52 -17.57 1.16 -18.60
CA ILE A 52 -18.31 2.39 -18.91
C ILE A 52 -19.60 2.09 -19.67
N LEU A 53 -19.60 1.09 -20.57
CA LEU A 53 -20.78 0.65 -21.32
C LEU A 53 -21.90 0.12 -20.42
N GLN A 54 -21.55 -0.46 -19.27
CA GLN A 54 -22.50 -0.99 -18.29
C GLN A 54 -22.80 0.00 -17.16
N ALA A 55 -22.05 1.11 -17.08
CA ALA A 55 -22.16 2.07 -16.01
C ALA A 55 -23.29 3.09 -16.26
N ARG A 56 -24.01 3.49 -15.21
CA ARG A 56 -24.95 4.60 -15.26
C ARG A 56 -24.19 5.93 -15.16
N LYS A 57 -24.41 6.85 -16.12
CA LYS A 57 -23.85 8.21 -16.03
C LYS A 57 -24.39 8.92 -14.78
N VAL A 58 -23.51 9.27 -13.86
CA VAL A 58 -23.84 10.15 -12.73
C VAL A 58 -23.66 11.59 -13.22
N THR A 59 -24.79 12.28 -13.49
CA THR A 59 -24.76 13.72 -13.80
C THR A 59 -24.41 14.47 -12.52
N ALA A 60 -23.27 15.16 -12.50
CA ALA A 60 -22.94 16.06 -11.42
C ALA A 60 -24.07 17.08 -11.22
N LYS A 61 -24.73 17.08 -10.07
CA LYS A 61 -25.71 18.12 -9.72
C LYS A 61 -24.99 19.47 -9.84
N ARG A 62 -25.47 20.32 -10.76
CA ARG A 62 -24.99 21.69 -10.91
C ARG A 62 -24.90 22.34 -9.55
N ARG A 63 -23.69 22.67 -9.09
CA ARG A 63 -23.45 23.49 -7.91
C ARG A 63 -24.14 24.84 -8.14
N ARG A 64 -25.21 25.09 -7.40
CA ARG A 64 -25.79 26.45 -7.32
C ARG A 64 -24.65 27.36 -6.82
N ARG A 65 -24.35 28.42 -7.58
CA ARG A 65 -23.46 29.49 -7.11
C ARG A 65 -23.89 29.93 -5.71
N PRO A 66 -22.99 30.05 -4.75
CA PRO A 66 -23.33 30.57 -3.42
C PRO A 66 -23.84 32.01 -3.56
N ARG A 67 -24.99 32.30 -2.98
CA ARG A 67 -25.40 33.69 -2.72
C ARG A 67 -24.45 34.25 -1.67
N GLU A 68 -23.73 35.32 -1.98
CA GLU A 68 -23.00 36.10 -0.99
C GLU A 68 -23.94 36.47 0.16
N GLY A 69 -23.57 36.08 1.38
CA GLY A 69 -24.28 36.47 2.60
C GLY A 69 -24.70 35.35 3.55
N ALA A 70 -24.54 34.06 3.22
CA ALA A 70 -24.81 32.99 4.17
C ALA A 70 -23.56 32.72 5.02
N LYS A 71 -23.61 33.05 6.31
CA LYS A 71 -22.67 32.55 7.31
C LYS A 71 -22.59 31.04 7.17
N THR A 72 -21.46 30.51 6.69
CA THR A 72 -21.22 29.08 6.59
C THR A 72 -21.20 28.52 8.01
N SER A 73 -22.31 27.93 8.44
CA SER A 73 -22.26 27.00 9.55
C SER A 73 -21.39 25.84 9.08
N ARG A 74 -20.15 25.78 9.54
CA ARG A 74 -19.29 24.60 9.41
C ARG A 74 -20.06 23.45 10.02
N SER A 75 -20.54 22.52 9.19
CA SER A 75 -21.01 21.22 9.72
C SER A 75 -19.92 20.66 10.63
N PRO A 76 -20.26 20.15 11.81
CA PRO A 76 -19.26 19.60 12.69
C PRO A 76 -18.46 18.54 11.93
N ARG A 77 -17.12 18.70 11.90
CA ARG A 77 -16.22 17.71 11.31
C ARG A 77 -16.50 16.38 12.02
N ARG A 78 -16.91 15.38 11.27
CA ARG A 78 -17.07 14.04 11.82
C ARG A 78 -15.68 13.46 12.00
N LYS A 79 -15.26 13.26 13.24
CA LYS A 79 -14.02 12.58 13.58
C LYS A 79 -14.20 11.08 13.41
N GLY A 80 -13.22 10.42 12.82
CA GLY A 80 -13.08 8.98 12.76
C GLY A 80 -11.77 8.55 13.40
N ILE A 81 -11.66 7.29 13.74
CA ILE A 81 -10.43 6.67 14.25
C ILE A 81 -9.84 5.82 13.14
N TYR A 82 -8.71 6.28 12.61
CA TYR A 82 -7.92 5.52 11.63
C TYR A 82 -7.08 4.49 12.38
N VAL A 83 -7.07 3.25 11.87
CA VAL A 83 -6.32 2.14 12.47
C VAL A 83 -5.24 1.70 11.50
N TYR A 84 -3.98 1.72 11.93
CA TYR A 84 -2.81 1.31 11.14
C TYR A 84 -2.57 -0.19 11.22
N GLY A 85 -2.50 -0.71 12.43
CA GLY A 85 -2.18 -2.12 12.69
C GLY A 85 -2.50 -2.51 14.13
N ILE A 86 -2.35 -3.79 14.40
CA ILE A 86 -2.53 -4.39 15.73
C ILE A 86 -1.16 -4.83 16.24
N LEU A 87 -0.91 -4.65 17.53
CA LEU A 87 0.32 -4.99 18.23
C LEU A 87 0.01 -5.54 19.62
N PRO A 88 0.97 -6.18 20.31
CA PRO A 88 0.84 -6.57 21.71
C PRO A 88 0.63 -5.34 22.61
N ALA A 89 -0.19 -5.46 23.66
CA ALA A 89 -0.56 -4.33 24.51
C ALA A 89 0.52 -3.92 25.53
N ASP A 90 1.55 -4.72 25.72
CA ASP A 90 2.69 -4.45 26.60
C ASP A 90 3.71 -3.46 26.02
N ILE A 91 3.50 -3.04 24.77
CA ILE A 91 4.38 -2.13 24.04
C ILE A 91 3.89 -0.69 24.16
N GLU A 92 4.81 0.25 24.44
CA GLU A 92 4.51 1.67 24.45
C GLU A 92 4.68 2.24 23.03
N VAL A 93 3.61 2.84 22.52
CA VAL A 93 3.65 3.54 21.22
C VAL A 93 4.30 4.91 21.40
N ALA A 94 5.30 5.21 20.58
CA ALA A 94 5.94 6.53 20.58
C ALA A 94 4.91 7.62 20.25
N GLY A 95 4.69 8.52 21.21
CA GLY A 95 3.77 9.64 21.06
C GLY A 95 4.34 10.78 20.21
N GLY A 96 3.46 11.67 19.73
CA GLY A 96 3.87 12.90 19.06
C GLY A 96 4.10 12.78 17.55
N ILE A 97 3.92 11.59 16.96
CA ILE A 97 4.03 11.36 15.51
C ILE A 97 2.69 11.70 14.85
N PRO A 98 2.68 12.56 13.81
CA PRO A 98 1.46 12.81 13.05
C PRO A 98 1.00 11.58 12.28
N GLY A 99 -0.31 11.34 12.25
CA GLY A 99 -0.90 10.27 11.44
C GLY A 99 -1.21 10.71 10.00
N VAL A 100 -2.11 9.97 9.34
CA VAL A 100 -2.59 10.24 7.97
C VAL A 100 -3.68 11.32 7.94
N GLY A 101 -3.85 11.95 6.78
CA GLY A 101 -4.91 12.89 6.47
C GLY A 101 -4.46 14.35 6.48
N GLU A 102 -5.31 15.22 5.94
CA GLU A 102 -5.03 16.65 5.76
C GLU A 102 -4.81 17.41 7.09
N HIS A 103 -5.46 16.94 8.18
CA HIS A 103 -5.31 17.44 9.53
C HIS A 103 -5.10 16.26 10.49
N PRO A 104 -3.90 15.67 10.50
CA PRO A 104 -3.66 14.43 11.21
C PRO A 104 -3.74 14.60 12.73
N GLY A 105 -4.43 13.66 13.39
CA GLY A 105 -4.25 13.44 14.81
C GLY A 105 -2.87 12.81 15.09
N LEU A 106 -2.42 12.86 16.34
CA LEU A 106 -1.20 12.17 16.75
C LEU A 106 -1.45 10.68 16.92
N LEU A 107 -0.40 9.88 16.68
CA LEU A 107 -0.41 8.45 16.95
C LEU A 107 -0.62 8.18 18.43
N ARG A 108 -1.43 7.18 18.73
CA ARG A 108 -1.70 6.63 20.04
C ARG A 108 -2.23 5.19 19.89
N ASP A 109 -2.47 4.53 20.99
CA ASP A 109 -3.01 3.19 21.00
C ASP A 109 -4.36 3.11 21.72
N VAL A 110 -5.15 2.10 21.33
CA VAL A 110 -6.35 1.63 22.06
C VAL A 110 -6.09 0.20 22.46
N ARG A 111 -6.19 -0.09 23.76
CA ARG A 111 -5.86 -1.40 24.32
C ARG A 111 -7.11 -2.18 24.71
N CYS A 112 -7.08 -3.49 24.47
CA CYS A 112 -8.11 -4.43 24.87
C CYS A 112 -7.52 -5.84 24.99
N ASP A 113 -7.65 -6.46 26.16
CA ASP A 113 -7.35 -7.88 26.43
C ASP A 113 -5.97 -8.35 25.88
N GLY A 114 -4.89 -7.62 26.19
CA GLY A 114 -3.54 -7.99 25.73
C GLY A 114 -3.20 -7.57 24.31
N LEU A 115 -4.13 -6.97 23.57
CA LEU A 115 -3.92 -6.39 22.25
C LEU A 115 -3.99 -4.86 22.29
N ALA A 116 -3.28 -4.21 21.38
CA ALA A 116 -3.38 -2.77 21.15
C ALA A 116 -3.57 -2.50 19.65
N ALA A 117 -4.40 -1.51 19.33
CA ALA A 117 -4.51 -0.98 17.97
C ALA A 117 -3.78 0.35 17.90
N LEU A 118 -2.84 0.47 16.94
CA LEU A 118 -2.17 1.72 16.62
C LEU A 118 -3.13 2.61 15.82
N ILE A 119 -3.43 3.79 16.34
CA ILE A 119 -4.49 4.66 15.80
C ILE A 119 -4.07 6.12 15.69
N SER A 120 -4.81 6.89 14.89
CA SER A 120 -4.86 8.35 14.95
C SER A 120 -6.28 8.86 14.67
N GLU A 121 -6.59 10.09 15.12
CA GLU A 121 -7.84 10.73 14.71
C GLU A 121 -7.72 11.24 13.26
N VAL A 122 -8.78 11.06 12.48
CA VAL A 122 -8.91 11.60 11.13
C VAL A 122 -10.22 12.35 10.95
N ASP A 123 -10.26 13.31 10.05
CA ASP A 123 -11.51 13.91 9.60
C ASP A 123 -12.21 12.94 8.63
N SER A 124 -13.26 12.26 9.10
CA SER A 124 -14.01 11.31 8.28
C SER A 124 -14.78 11.95 7.12
N SER A 125 -14.85 13.29 7.08
CA SER A 125 -15.38 14.07 5.96
C SER A 125 -14.27 14.51 5.00
N GLY A 126 -12.99 14.34 5.38
CA GLY A 126 -11.79 14.64 4.59
C GLY A 126 -11.51 13.56 3.54
N ARG A 127 -10.64 13.89 2.60
CA ARG A 127 -10.13 12.93 1.61
C ARG A 127 -8.95 12.18 2.22
N LEU A 128 -9.07 10.86 2.34
CA LEU A 128 -7.96 9.94 2.58
C LEU A 128 -7.60 9.27 1.26
N GLY A 129 -6.32 9.00 1.03
CA GLY A 129 -5.85 8.28 -0.15
C GLY A 129 -4.97 9.12 -1.08
N SER A 130 -4.43 10.23 -0.59
CA SER A 130 -3.33 10.89 -1.28
C SER A 130 -2.07 10.00 -1.29
N PRO A 131 -1.14 10.17 -2.23
CA PRO A 131 0.15 9.48 -2.19
C PRO A 131 0.90 9.69 -0.86
N ASP A 132 0.74 10.87 -0.25
CA ASP A 132 1.33 11.19 1.05
C ASP A 132 0.69 10.39 2.18
N ASP A 133 -0.63 10.19 2.17
CA ASP A 133 -1.30 9.35 3.17
C ASP A 133 -0.83 7.89 3.09
N LEU A 134 -0.69 7.36 1.88
CA LEU A 134 -0.18 6.01 1.66
C LEU A 134 1.25 5.85 2.15
N ARG A 135 2.11 6.85 1.87
CA ARG A 135 3.50 6.87 2.33
C ARG A 135 3.55 6.93 3.86
N THR A 136 2.84 7.86 4.49
CA THR A 136 2.79 8.01 5.94
C THR A 136 2.28 6.73 6.62
N HIS A 137 1.23 6.11 6.09
CA HIS A 137 0.72 4.83 6.62
C HIS A 137 1.80 3.74 6.60
N ARG A 138 2.56 3.62 5.50
CA ARG A 138 3.67 2.68 5.37
C ARG A 138 4.80 2.99 6.34
N GLU A 139 5.28 4.24 6.34
CA GLU A 139 6.38 4.68 7.21
C GLU A 139 6.10 4.39 8.68
N ILE A 140 4.85 4.61 9.14
CA ILE A 140 4.43 4.30 10.49
C ILE A 140 4.48 2.80 10.76
N LEU A 141 3.95 1.98 9.86
CA LEU A 141 3.93 0.53 10.03
C LEU A 141 5.33 -0.09 9.93
N ASP A 142 6.15 0.36 8.98
CA ASP A 142 7.51 -0.15 8.79
C ASP A 142 8.41 0.23 9.97
N ALA A 143 8.30 1.47 10.48
CA ALA A 143 9.00 1.89 11.69
C ALA A 143 8.55 1.10 12.94
N THR A 144 7.26 0.79 13.05
CA THR A 144 6.73 -0.04 14.14
C THR A 144 7.23 -1.48 14.01
N ALA A 145 7.21 -2.07 12.81
CA ALA A 145 7.66 -3.44 12.56
C ALA A 145 9.15 -3.65 12.81
N ALA A 146 9.95 -2.60 12.71
CA ALA A 146 11.40 -2.66 13.02
C ALA A 146 11.68 -2.88 14.51
N GLU A 147 10.75 -2.54 15.39
CA GLU A 147 10.93 -2.62 16.85
C GLU A 147 10.09 -3.74 17.47
N VAL A 148 8.88 -3.97 16.96
CA VAL A 148 7.89 -4.84 17.57
C VAL A 148 7.03 -5.56 16.52
N PRO A 149 6.48 -6.75 16.84
CA PRO A 149 5.56 -7.41 15.93
C PRO A 149 4.32 -6.53 15.74
N VAL A 150 4.00 -6.25 14.49
CA VAL A 150 2.80 -5.51 14.11
C VAL A 150 2.06 -6.26 13.00
N LEU A 151 0.76 -6.42 13.16
CA LEU A 151 -0.14 -6.93 12.13
C LEU A 151 -0.70 -5.75 11.34
N PRO A 152 -0.24 -5.46 10.12
CA PRO A 152 -0.73 -4.37 9.32
C PRO A 152 -2.21 -4.52 9.00
N LEU A 153 -2.98 -3.45 9.14
CA LEU A 153 -4.35 -3.39 8.63
C LEU A 153 -4.37 -2.70 7.26
N ARG A 154 -5.44 -2.95 6.52
CA ARG A 154 -5.64 -2.36 5.21
C ARG A 154 -5.67 -0.83 5.32
N PHE A 155 -4.98 -0.14 4.40
CA PHE A 155 -5.07 1.30 4.27
C PHE A 155 -6.55 1.74 4.15
N GLY A 156 -6.91 2.81 4.88
CA GLY A 156 -8.27 3.33 4.90
C GLY A 156 -9.20 2.64 5.93
N THR A 157 -8.66 1.82 6.84
CA THR A 157 -9.45 1.25 7.94
C THR A 157 -9.79 2.36 8.94
N VAL A 158 -11.06 2.78 8.97
CA VAL A 158 -11.56 3.86 9.84
C VAL A 158 -12.79 3.36 10.61
N LEU A 159 -12.78 3.53 11.93
CA LEU A 159 -13.89 3.24 12.82
C LEU A 159 -14.48 4.53 13.39
N ALA A 160 -15.69 4.43 13.93
CA ALA A 160 -16.43 5.60 14.42
C ALA A 160 -15.89 6.16 15.75
N SER A 161 -15.28 5.33 16.59
CA SER A 161 -14.79 5.68 17.92
C SER A 161 -13.76 4.68 18.43
N GLU A 162 -13.02 5.04 19.48
CA GLU A 162 -12.11 4.12 20.20
C GLU A 162 -12.85 2.93 20.82
N ASP A 163 -14.07 3.16 21.30
CA ASP A 163 -14.92 2.09 21.84
C ASP A 163 -15.25 1.04 20.74
N ALA A 164 -15.50 1.49 19.51
CA ALA A 164 -15.65 0.59 18.37
C ALA A 164 -14.34 -0.14 18.02
N VAL A 165 -13.18 0.53 18.12
CA VAL A 165 -11.88 -0.15 17.95
C VAL A 165 -11.70 -1.25 19.01
N ALA A 166 -11.97 -0.95 20.28
CA ALA A 166 -11.82 -1.93 21.35
C ALA A 166 -12.79 -3.11 21.22
N LYS A 167 -14.09 -2.85 20.98
CA LYS A 167 -15.13 -3.88 21.01
C LYS A 167 -15.33 -4.59 19.67
N ASP A 168 -15.47 -3.79 18.58
CA ASP A 168 -15.89 -4.33 17.28
C ASP A 168 -14.69 -4.83 16.47
N LEU A 169 -13.45 -4.39 16.81
CA LEU A 169 -12.23 -4.84 16.15
C LEU A 169 -11.41 -5.76 17.05
N LEU A 170 -10.85 -5.25 18.17
CA LEU A 170 -9.92 -6.02 19.00
C LEU A 170 -10.61 -7.20 19.70
N ALA A 171 -11.66 -6.95 20.49
CA ALA A 171 -12.34 -8.01 21.22
C ALA A 171 -13.04 -9.02 20.30
N ALA A 172 -13.65 -8.55 19.20
CA ALA A 172 -14.37 -9.40 18.26
C ALA A 172 -13.47 -10.40 17.51
N ARG A 173 -12.18 -10.09 17.35
CA ARG A 173 -11.20 -10.91 16.61
C ARG A 173 -9.96 -11.23 17.44
N HIS A 174 -10.08 -11.26 18.74
CA HIS A 174 -8.97 -11.40 19.68
C HIS A 174 -8.05 -12.58 19.34
N ASP A 175 -8.61 -13.80 19.27
CA ASP A 175 -7.83 -15.02 19.06
C ASP A 175 -7.13 -15.03 17.69
N GLU A 176 -7.80 -14.47 16.68
CA GLU A 176 -7.25 -14.36 15.33
C GLU A 176 -6.05 -13.41 15.28
N PHE A 177 -6.15 -12.26 15.96
CA PHE A 177 -5.05 -11.29 16.03
C PHE A 177 -3.89 -11.81 16.86
N THR A 178 -4.17 -12.43 18.00
CA THR A 178 -3.13 -13.05 18.84
C THR A 178 -2.35 -14.09 18.05
N ALA A 179 -3.03 -15.03 17.40
CA ALA A 179 -2.36 -16.05 16.59
C ALA A 179 -1.61 -15.46 15.39
N ALA A 180 -2.03 -14.32 14.84
CA ALA A 180 -1.31 -13.65 13.77
C ALA A 180 -0.04 -12.97 14.30
N LEU A 181 -0.11 -12.27 15.42
CA LEU A 181 1.05 -11.63 16.06
C LEU A 181 2.10 -12.65 16.48
N ASP A 182 1.71 -13.80 17.06
CA ASP A 182 2.62 -14.90 17.39
C ASP A 182 3.40 -15.41 16.16
N ARG A 183 2.74 -15.42 14.98
CA ARG A 183 3.41 -15.79 13.72
C ARG A 183 4.37 -14.72 13.21
N LEU A 184 4.19 -13.47 13.59
CA LEU A 184 5.03 -12.34 13.17
C LEU A 184 6.14 -12.01 14.17
N GLU A 185 6.12 -12.61 15.36
CA GLU A 185 7.12 -12.36 16.39
C GLU A 185 8.54 -12.68 15.89
N GLY A 186 9.44 -11.69 15.98
CA GLY A 186 10.83 -11.80 15.53
C GLY A 186 10.99 -11.96 14.01
N ARG A 187 9.98 -11.59 13.23
CA ARG A 187 9.97 -11.74 11.77
C ARG A 187 9.55 -10.45 11.07
N THR A 188 10.19 -10.19 9.95
CA THR A 188 9.88 -9.05 9.07
C THR A 188 9.65 -9.51 7.64
N GLU A 189 9.00 -8.68 6.85
CA GLU A 189 8.81 -8.98 5.43
C GLU A 189 9.95 -8.37 4.62
N PHE A 190 10.42 -9.15 3.63
CA PHE A 190 11.26 -8.69 2.52
C PHE A 190 10.56 -8.98 1.21
N GLN A 191 10.80 -8.16 0.21
CA GLN A 191 10.30 -8.39 -1.14
C GLN A 191 11.44 -8.39 -2.14
N VAL A 192 11.47 -9.39 -3.00
CA VAL A 192 12.35 -9.41 -4.17
C VAL A 192 11.53 -9.06 -5.39
N LYS A 193 11.97 -8.01 -6.10
CA LYS A 193 11.44 -7.61 -7.39
C LYS A 193 12.49 -7.80 -8.45
N GLY A 194 12.11 -8.39 -9.57
CA GLY A 194 12.96 -8.52 -10.75
C GLY A 194 12.27 -7.91 -11.96
N ARG A 195 13.06 -7.29 -12.83
CA ARG A 195 12.61 -6.72 -14.09
C ARG A 195 13.49 -7.21 -15.23
N TYR A 196 12.89 -7.67 -16.32
CA TYR A 196 13.64 -8.00 -17.52
C TYR A 196 14.33 -6.76 -18.12
N VAL A 197 15.62 -6.90 -18.43
CA VAL A 197 16.45 -5.81 -18.96
C VAL A 197 16.14 -5.50 -20.42
N THR A 198 15.60 -6.47 -21.17
CA THR A 198 15.27 -6.34 -22.58
C THR A 198 13.78 -6.08 -22.80
N ASP A 199 13.44 -5.30 -23.84
CA ASP A 199 12.04 -5.08 -24.26
C ASP A 199 11.38 -6.32 -24.88
N ALA A 200 12.09 -7.44 -24.98
CA ALA A 200 11.53 -8.69 -25.45
C ALA A 200 10.49 -9.21 -24.42
N VAL A 201 9.28 -9.46 -24.87
CA VAL A 201 8.26 -10.11 -24.07
C VAL A 201 8.81 -11.48 -23.63
N PRO A 202 8.83 -11.80 -22.32
CA PRO A 202 9.29 -13.09 -21.85
C PRO A 202 8.47 -14.21 -22.50
N GLY A 203 9.12 -15.35 -22.76
CA GLY A 203 8.44 -16.52 -23.27
C GLY A 203 7.35 -17.01 -22.32
N GLU A 204 6.37 -17.73 -22.85
CA GLU A 204 5.33 -18.35 -22.03
C GLU A 204 5.96 -19.27 -20.97
N GLY A 205 5.58 -19.10 -19.70
CA GLY A 205 6.16 -19.85 -18.57
C GLY A 205 7.45 -19.31 -17.97
N GLN A 206 8.13 -18.34 -18.61
CA GLN A 206 9.41 -17.82 -18.12
C GLN A 206 9.29 -17.16 -16.75
N LEU A 207 8.23 -16.41 -16.49
CA LEU A 207 7.93 -15.80 -15.20
C LEU A 207 7.81 -16.84 -14.08
N GLU A 208 7.16 -17.98 -14.38
CA GLU A 208 6.99 -19.07 -13.43
C GLU A 208 8.32 -19.78 -13.14
N GLU A 209 9.15 -19.96 -14.17
CA GLU A 209 10.49 -20.55 -14.02
C GLU A 209 11.40 -19.65 -13.19
N ASP A 210 11.45 -18.36 -13.47
CA ASP A 210 12.25 -17.40 -12.73
C ASP A 210 11.77 -17.26 -11.28
N THR A 211 10.45 -17.25 -11.05
CA THR A 211 9.88 -17.26 -9.70
C THR A 211 10.24 -18.53 -8.93
N ARG A 212 10.23 -19.70 -9.61
CA ARG A 212 10.64 -20.97 -9.01
C ARG A 212 12.13 -20.97 -8.66
N ALA A 213 12.97 -20.47 -9.56
CA ALA A 213 14.42 -20.36 -9.34
C ALA A 213 14.74 -19.46 -8.14
N LEU A 214 14.06 -18.31 -8.02
CA LEU A 214 14.20 -17.43 -6.86
C LEU A 214 13.80 -18.15 -5.56
N ARG A 215 12.66 -18.81 -5.52
CA ARG A 215 12.21 -19.54 -4.32
C ARG A 215 13.16 -20.67 -3.95
N GLN A 216 13.72 -21.37 -4.93
CA GLN A 216 14.69 -22.42 -4.70
C GLN A 216 16.02 -21.87 -4.17
N ALA A 217 16.51 -20.76 -4.72
CA ALA A 217 17.74 -20.11 -4.26
C ALA A 217 17.63 -19.59 -2.80
N THR A 218 16.43 -19.19 -2.39
CA THR A 218 16.12 -18.67 -1.05
C THR A 218 15.57 -19.72 -0.09
N GLU A 219 15.57 -20.99 -0.47
CA GLU A 219 15.10 -22.10 0.39
C GLU A 219 15.91 -22.17 1.69
N GLY A 220 15.23 -22.28 2.82
CA GLY A 220 15.84 -22.26 4.15
C GLY A 220 16.28 -20.88 4.67
N GLN A 221 16.15 -19.82 3.85
CA GLN A 221 16.47 -18.45 4.25
C GLN A 221 15.23 -17.62 4.59
N CYS A 222 14.06 -18.24 4.68
CA CYS A 222 12.79 -17.61 5.06
C CYS A 222 11.87 -18.62 5.74
N VAL A 223 10.94 -18.11 6.54
CA VAL A 223 9.90 -18.91 7.20
C VAL A 223 8.76 -19.23 6.23
N ALA A 224 8.45 -18.29 5.36
CA ALA A 224 7.38 -18.41 4.34
C ALA A 224 7.65 -17.51 3.14
N SER A 225 7.11 -17.87 1.99
CA SER A 225 7.15 -17.00 0.81
C SER A 225 5.81 -16.99 0.06
N VAL A 226 5.50 -15.86 -0.55
CA VAL A 226 4.28 -15.66 -1.36
C VAL A 226 4.66 -14.99 -2.67
N ALA A 227 4.33 -15.63 -3.81
CA ALA A 227 4.44 -14.97 -5.11
C ALA A 227 3.34 -13.90 -5.23
N LEU A 228 3.71 -12.73 -5.67
CA LEU A 228 2.82 -11.60 -5.88
C LEU A 228 2.55 -11.42 -7.38
N GLU A 229 1.40 -10.83 -7.70
CA GLU A 229 1.08 -10.54 -9.10
C GLU A 229 2.09 -9.54 -9.69
N PRO A 230 2.53 -9.75 -10.93
CA PRO A 230 3.41 -8.83 -11.62
C PRO A 230 2.78 -7.43 -11.73
N ALA A 231 3.53 -6.40 -11.37
CA ALA A 231 3.03 -5.03 -11.43
C ALA A 231 2.94 -4.47 -12.86
N HIS A 232 3.70 -5.04 -13.82
CA HIS A 232 3.77 -4.63 -15.23
C HIS A 232 4.30 -5.79 -16.10
N GLU A 233 4.18 -5.65 -17.42
CA GLU A 233 4.56 -6.70 -18.40
C GLU A 233 6.05 -7.06 -18.39
N GLN A 234 6.93 -6.16 -17.95
CA GLN A 234 8.38 -6.42 -17.83
C GLN A 234 8.78 -7.02 -16.47
N ALA A 235 7.84 -7.28 -15.56
CA ALA A 235 8.17 -7.89 -14.28
C ALA A 235 8.61 -9.35 -14.52
N ALA A 236 9.80 -9.69 -13.99
CA ALA A 236 10.37 -11.03 -14.07
C ALA A 236 10.01 -11.88 -12.83
N VAL A 237 10.09 -11.27 -11.66
CA VAL A 237 9.72 -11.88 -10.39
C VAL A 237 9.14 -10.83 -9.45
N HIS A 238 8.21 -11.25 -8.60
CA HIS A 238 7.76 -10.46 -7.45
C HIS A 238 7.35 -11.42 -6.34
N VAL A 239 8.19 -11.56 -5.33
CA VAL A 239 7.99 -12.52 -4.23
C VAL A 239 8.20 -11.80 -2.90
N ALA A 240 7.26 -11.98 -1.98
CA ALA A 240 7.40 -11.58 -0.58
C ALA A 240 7.91 -12.76 0.25
N PHE A 241 8.79 -12.48 1.19
CA PHE A 241 9.38 -13.42 2.12
C PHE A 241 9.14 -12.97 3.55
N LEU A 242 8.67 -13.85 4.41
CA LEU A 242 8.64 -13.66 5.85
C LEU A 242 9.94 -14.24 6.42
N VAL A 243 10.75 -13.41 7.05
CA VAL A 243 12.14 -13.72 7.40
C VAL A 243 12.36 -13.53 8.89
N ALA A 244 12.94 -14.50 9.57
CA ALA A 244 13.39 -14.35 10.94
C ALA A 244 14.71 -13.56 10.97
N ALA A 245 14.96 -12.82 12.06
CA ALA A 245 16.12 -11.93 12.15
C ALA A 245 17.47 -12.64 11.92
N ASP A 246 17.60 -13.90 12.30
CA ASP A 246 18.80 -14.72 12.09
C ASP A 246 18.95 -15.22 10.64
N GLN A 247 17.88 -15.22 9.85
CA GLN A 247 17.87 -15.63 8.43
C GLN A 247 18.15 -14.48 7.46
N GLU A 248 17.99 -13.23 7.88
CA GLU A 248 18.16 -12.04 7.04
C GLU A 248 19.48 -12.01 6.27
N PRO A 249 20.68 -12.22 6.90
CA PRO A 249 21.95 -12.22 6.16
C PRO A 249 22.06 -13.38 5.15
N GLY A 250 21.29 -14.45 5.37
CA GLY A 250 21.21 -15.58 4.45
C GLY A 250 20.38 -15.25 3.21
N LEU A 251 19.23 -14.62 3.43
CA LEU A 251 18.37 -14.16 2.33
C LEU A 251 19.10 -13.15 1.45
N GLU A 252 19.73 -12.13 2.05
CA GLU A 252 20.50 -11.11 1.32
C GLU A 252 21.54 -11.74 0.40
N ARG A 253 22.37 -12.64 0.94
CA ARG A 253 23.40 -13.34 0.15
C ARG A 253 22.81 -14.19 -0.97
N ALA A 254 21.74 -14.93 -0.70
CA ALA A 254 21.08 -15.75 -1.72
C ALA A 254 20.53 -14.90 -2.86
N VAL A 255 19.93 -13.75 -2.55
CA VAL A 255 19.42 -12.81 -3.56
C VAL A 255 20.56 -12.14 -4.33
N GLU A 256 21.66 -11.75 -3.68
CA GLU A 256 22.84 -11.19 -4.35
C GLU A 256 23.51 -12.21 -5.28
N ASP A 257 23.60 -13.46 -4.90
CA ASP A 257 24.16 -14.54 -5.72
C ASP A 257 23.30 -14.75 -6.97
N LEU A 258 21.98 -14.80 -6.79
CA LEU A 258 21.04 -14.94 -7.90
C LEU A 258 21.05 -13.71 -8.82
N ALA A 259 21.15 -12.49 -8.28
CA ALA A 259 21.27 -11.27 -9.06
C ALA A 259 22.52 -11.26 -9.94
N ARG A 260 23.65 -11.83 -9.46
CA ARG A 260 24.87 -12.01 -10.26
C ARG A 260 24.69 -13.04 -11.37
N GLU A 261 24.00 -14.14 -11.10
CA GLU A 261 23.66 -15.16 -12.12
C GLU A 261 22.76 -14.59 -13.20
N TRP A 262 21.80 -13.76 -12.82
CA TRP A 262 20.81 -13.15 -13.72
C TRP A 262 21.29 -11.85 -14.37
N ALA A 263 22.53 -11.42 -14.11
CA ALA A 263 23.08 -10.18 -14.65
C ALA A 263 22.94 -10.09 -16.17
N GLY A 264 22.44 -8.96 -16.66
CA GLY A 264 22.15 -8.72 -18.08
C GLY A 264 20.84 -9.31 -18.61
N ARG A 265 20.12 -10.11 -17.81
CA ARG A 265 18.79 -10.66 -18.13
C ARG A 265 17.70 -10.07 -17.24
N ILE A 266 17.92 -10.04 -15.94
CA ILE A 266 16.99 -9.53 -14.93
C ILE A 266 17.72 -8.59 -13.98
N ASP A 267 17.20 -7.37 -13.82
CA ASP A 267 17.56 -6.48 -12.72
C ASP A 267 16.79 -6.89 -11.48
N VAL A 268 17.49 -7.21 -10.39
CA VAL A 268 16.91 -7.68 -9.13
C VAL A 268 17.06 -6.61 -8.06
N GLU A 269 15.99 -6.35 -7.33
CA GLU A 269 15.93 -5.45 -6.19
C GLU A 269 15.40 -6.19 -4.96
N LEU A 270 16.12 -6.10 -3.85
CA LEU A 270 15.67 -6.55 -2.52
C LEU A 270 15.17 -5.34 -1.73
N LEU A 271 13.94 -5.40 -1.27
CA LEU A 271 13.27 -4.37 -0.48
C LEU A 271 12.97 -4.92 0.91
N GLY A 272 13.21 -4.15 1.93
CA GLY A 272 12.95 -4.50 3.33
C GLY A 272 14.10 -4.05 4.25
N PRO A 273 14.01 -4.35 5.55
CA PRO A 273 12.86 -4.95 6.21
C PRO A 273 11.63 -4.04 6.21
N MET A 274 10.43 -4.63 6.19
CA MET A 274 9.15 -3.90 6.21
C MET A 274 8.11 -4.66 7.03
N ALA A 275 6.99 -4.01 7.33
CA ALA A 275 5.84 -4.65 7.97
C ALA A 275 5.28 -5.79 7.09
N ALA A 276 4.75 -6.82 7.72
CA ALA A 276 4.36 -8.07 7.05
C ALA A 276 3.03 -7.94 6.26
N TYR A 277 2.98 -7.06 5.26
CA TYR A 277 1.78 -6.76 4.47
C TYR A 277 1.19 -7.96 3.73
N ASN A 278 2.04 -8.90 3.31
CA ASN A 278 1.65 -10.06 2.54
C ASN A 278 1.41 -11.32 3.40
N PHE A 279 1.63 -11.23 4.71
CA PHE A 279 1.47 -12.33 5.67
C PHE A 279 0.38 -12.04 6.71
N THR A 280 -0.57 -11.18 6.37
CA THR A 280 -1.73 -10.82 7.20
C THR A 280 -2.79 -11.92 7.19
N LEU A 281 -3.87 -11.70 7.95
CA LEU A 281 -5.03 -12.60 8.06
C LEU A 281 -5.60 -13.01 6.70
N GLY A 282 -5.80 -14.31 6.50
CA GLY A 282 -6.48 -14.86 5.31
C GLY A 282 -5.58 -15.22 4.13
N ARG A 283 -4.28 -14.93 4.17
CA ARG A 283 -3.30 -15.50 3.23
C ARG A 283 -2.50 -16.60 3.93
N THR A 284 -2.91 -17.84 3.78
CA THR A 284 -2.08 -18.98 4.16
C THR A 284 -1.02 -19.14 3.07
N PRO A 285 0.29 -19.04 3.41
CA PRO A 285 1.33 -19.37 2.45
C PRO A 285 1.15 -20.83 2.01
N ALA A 286 1.22 -21.09 0.72
CA ALA A 286 1.38 -22.44 0.23
C ALA A 286 2.75 -22.93 0.74
N GLY A 287 2.72 -23.95 1.60
CA GLY A 287 3.89 -24.64 2.12
C GLY A 287 4.63 -25.39 1.02
#